data_98717b75acd1c65b78f9076273e63719
#
_entry.id   98717b75acd1c65b78f9076273e63719
#
_cell.length_a   1.000
_cell.length_b   1.000
_cell.length_c   1.000
_cell.angle_alpha   90.00
_cell.angle_beta   90.00
_cell.angle_gamma   90.00
#
_symmetry.space_group_name_H-M   'P 1'
#
loop_
_entity.id
_entity.type
_entity.pdbx_description
1 polymer ?
#
loop_
_entity_poly.entity_id
_entity_poly.type
_entity_poly.pdbx_seq_one_letter_code
_entity_poly.pdbx_strand_id
1 'polypeptide(L)'
;MIGFIFSRQSDETLMLRAARGSERAFEELYSRYSLRLKGFFCRQNSCRHLADDLTQDVFLRAYAARHTWREGKKVEPWLFSIAYNLCRNTRRHQQVESRWTEENEQTGADG
;
A
#
# COMPACT_ATOMS: atom_id res chain seq x y z
N MET A 1 6.30 24.20 -12.01
CA MET A 1 5.62 24.14 -13.30
C MET A 1 5.36 22.71 -13.78
N ILE A 2 6.34 21.84 -13.65
CA ILE A 2 6.15 20.44 -14.05
C ILE A 2 5.08 19.77 -13.19
N GLY A 3 5.08 20.03 -11.86
CA GLY A 3 4.05 19.53 -10.97
C GLY A 3 2.64 20.03 -11.31
N PHE A 4 2.54 21.26 -11.81
CA PHE A 4 1.26 21.83 -12.23
C PHE A 4 0.69 21.08 -13.45
N ILE A 5 1.57 20.70 -14.39
CA ILE A 5 1.16 19.93 -15.57
C ILE A 5 0.62 18.58 -15.15
N PHE A 6 1.34 17.86 -14.29
CA PHE A 6 0.91 16.55 -13.80
C PHE A 6 -0.37 16.64 -12.96
N SER A 7 -0.58 17.74 -12.21
CA SER A 7 -1.75 17.87 -11.34
C SER A 7 -3.07 17.92 -12.11
N ARG A 8 -3.04 18.20 -13.41
CA ARG A 8 -4.25 18.23 -14.26
C ARG A 8 -4.53 16.91 -14.97
N GLN A 9 -3.62 15.97 -14.92
CA GLN A 9 -3.79 14.70 -15.62
C GLN A 9 -4.59 13.73 -14.76
N SER A 10 -5.30 12.83 -15.44
CA SER A 10 -6.02 11.78 -14.72
C SER A 10 -5.04 10.79 -14.09
N ASP A 11 -5.52 10.08 -13.08
CA ASP A 11 -4.73 9.02 -12.45
C ASP A 11 -4.24 8.00 -13.48
N GLU A 12 -5.11 7.65 -14.43
CA GLU A 12 -4.81 6.65 -15.44
C GLU A 12 -3.73 7.14 -16.40
N THR A 13 -3.77 8.41 -16.76
CA THR A 13 -2.71 9.01 -17.59
C THR A 13 -1.38 9.01 -16.84
N LEU A 14 -1.40 9.37 -15.57
CA LEU A 14 -0.20 9.35 -14.75
C LEU A 14 0.35 7.93 -14.60
N MET A 15 -0.53 6.96 -14.40
CA MET A 15 -0.11 5.58 -14.27
C MET A 15 0.52 5.05 -15.55
N LEU A 16 -0.04 5.42 -16.70
CA LEU A 16 0.53 5.05 -17.99
C LEU A 16 1.94 5.61 -18.15
N ARG A 17 2.14 6.86 -17.76
CA ARG A 17 3.46 7.50 -17.82
C ARG A 17 4.43 6.85 -16.82
N ALA A 18 3.97 6.54 -15.61
CA ALA A 18 4.77 5.87 -14.60
C ALA A 18 5.21 4.48 -15.08
N ALA A 19 4.30 3.75 -15.73
CA ALA A 19 4.63 2.44 -16.30
C ALA A 19 5.72 2.53 -17.36
N ARG A 20 5.80 3.68 -18.04
CA ARG A 20 6.83 3.95 -19.05
C ARG A 20 8.11 4.55 -18.46
N GLY A 21 8.19 4.67 -17.14
CA GLY A 21 9.40 5.09 -16.45
C GLY A 21 9.39 6.52 -15.92
N SER A 22 8.25 7.23 -15.95
CA SER A 22 8.18 8.59 -15.41
C SER A 22 8.06 8.54 -13.89
N GLU A 23 9.14 8.84 -13.21
CA GLU A 23 9.15 8.93 -11.74
C GLU A 23 8.28 10.09 -11.25
N ARG A 24 8.26 11.19 -11.96
CA ARG A 24 7.47 12.36 -11.58
C ARG A 24 5.98 12.08 -11.65
N ALA A 25 5.54 11.33 -12.65
CA ALA A 25 4.13 10.91 -12.73
C ALA A 25 3.77 10.04 -11.54
N PHE A 26 4.67 9.15 -11.14
CA PHE A 26 4.44 8.27 -9.98
C PHE A 26 4.43 9.09 -8.68
N GLU A 27 5.30 10.08 -8.55
CA GLU A 27 5.30 10.97 -7.39
C GLU A 27 3.98 11.74 -7.25
N GLU A 28 3.39 12.14 -8.38
CA GLU A 28 2.08 12.80 -8.35
C GLU A 28 1.00 11.85 -7.86
N LEU A 29 1.04 10.60 -8.29
CA LEU A 29 0.13 9.57 -7.77
C LEU A 29 0.31 9.39 -6.27
N TYR A 30 1.55 9.38 -5.80
CA TYR A 30 1.85 9.33 -4.38
C TYR A 30 1.18 10.49 -3.63
N SER A 31 1.33 11.71 -4.14
CA SER A 31 0.72 12.89 -3.53
C SER A 31 -0.79 12.78 -3.44
N ARG A 32 -1.42 12.22 -4.47
CA ARG A 32 -2.88 12.11 -4.52
C ARG A 32 -3.43 11.07 -3.54
N TYR A 33 -2.70 9.98 -3.31
CA TYR A 33 -3.23 8.81 -2.62
C TYR A 33 -2.64 8.58 -1.25
N SER A 34 -1.52 9.21 -0.88
CA SER A 34 -0.82 8.90 0.37
C SER A 34 -1.70 9.11 1.60
N LEU A 35 -2.41 10.23 1.69
CA LEU A 35 -3.28 10.49 2.84
C LEU A 35 -4.47 9.55 2.89
N ARG A 36 -5.05 9.22 1.75
CA ARG A 36 -6.19 8.31 1.68
C ARG A 36 -5.79 6.89 2.08
N LEU A 37 -4.63 6.45 1.64
CA LEU A 37 -4.10 5.12 2.01
C LEU A 37 -3.74 5.09 3.49
N LYS A 38 -3.09 6.12 4.00
CA LYS A 38 -2.80 6.21 5.42
C LYS A 38 -4.09 6.15 6.24
N GLY A 39 -5.11 6.89 5.82
CA GLY A 39 -6.43 6.85 6.47
C GLY A 39 -7.04 5.47 6.45
N PHE A 40 -6.90 4.75 5.33
CA PHE A 40 -7.37 3.38 5.25
C PHE A 40 -6.72 2.51 6.31
N PHE A 41 -5.38 2.54 6.41
CA PHE A 41 -4.67 1.72 7.39
C PHE A 41 -4.98 2.15 8.82
N CYS A 42 -5.14 3.46 9.07
CA CYS A 42 -5.49 3.96 10.41
C CYS A 42 -6.85 3.45 10.89
N ARG A 43 -7.77 3.19 9.98
CA ARG A 43 -9.10 2.67 10.33
C ARG A 43 -9.07 1.16 10.60
N GLN A 44 -7.99 0.48 10.28
CA GLN A 44 -7.83 -0.94 10.53
C GLN A 44 -7.10 -1.13 11.86
N ASN A 45 -7.79 -1.62 12.88
CA ASN A 45 -7.20 -1.76 14.22
C ASN A 45 -5.88 -2.52 14.21
N SER A 46 -5.79 -3.56 13.39
CA SER A 46 -4.57 -4.38 13.31
C SER A 46 -3.40 -3.69 12.63
N CYS A 47 -3.65 -2.62 11.86
CA CYS A 47 -2.65 -1.98 11.03
C CYS A 47 -2.35 -0.52 11.43
N ARG A 48 -3.08 0.02 12.41
CA ARG A 48 -3.02 1.44 12.73
C ARG A 48 -1.61 1.91 13.08
N HIS A 49 -0.90 1.15 13.87
CA HIS A 49 0.45 1.52 14.31
C HIS A 49 1.49 1.40 13.20
N LEU A 50 1.14 0.76 12.08
CA LEU A 50 2.01 0.59 10.92
C LEU A 50 1.55 1.41 9.71
N ALA A 51 0.61 2.36 9.91
CA ALA A 51 -0.04 3.04 8.79
C ALA A 51 0.96 3.75 7.87
N ASP A 52 1.96 4.44 8.43
CA ASP A 52 2.96 5.14 7.63
C ASP A 52 3.81 4.14 6.83
N ASP A 53 4.30 3.11 7.48
CA ASP A 53 5.13 2.10 6.83
C ASP A 53 4.37 1.35 5.75
N LEU A 54 3.11 0.99 6.04
CA LEU A 54 2.28 0.26 5.07
C LEU A 54 1.93 1.13 3.87
N THR A 55 1.70 2.43 4.09
CA THR A 55 1.44 3.35 2.98
C THR A 55 2.64 3.40 2.04
N GLN A 56 3.84 3.52 2.57
CA GLN A 56 5.05 3.49 1.75
C GLN A 56 5.20 2.15 1.03
N ASP A 57 4.92 1.06 1.73
CA ASP A 57 5.01 -0.29 1.14
C ASP A 57 4.05 -0.46 -0.04
N VAL A 58 2.83 0.11 0.06
CA VAL A 58 1.89 0.09 -1.07
C VAL A 58 2.53 0.70 -2.31
N PHE A 59 3.17 1.86 -2.18
CA PHE A 59 3.76 2.55 -3.32
C PHE A 59 4.99 1.83 -3.86
N LEU A 60 5.79 1.22 -2.99
CA LEU A 60 6.91 0.39 -3.44
C LEU A 60 6.42 -0.80 -4.26
N ARG A 61 5.37 -1.47 -3.78
CA ARG A 61 4.79 -2.61 -4.48
C ARG A 61 4.10 -2.18 -5.76
N ALA A 62 3.41 -1.05 -5.74
CA ALA A 62 2.75 -0.50 -6.93
C ALA A 62 3.78 -0.17 -8.01
N TYR A 63 4.89 0.44 -7.62
CA TYR A 63 5.95 0.76 -8.57
C TYR A 63 6.57 -0.52 -9.15
N ALA A 64 6.87 -1.48 -8.30
CA ALA A 64 7.42 -2.76 -8.75
C ALA A 64 6.48 -3.50 -9.69
N ALA A 65 5.16 -3.39 -9.45
CA ALA A 65 4.13 -4.06 -10.23
C ALA A 65 3.52 -3.18 -11.32
N ARG A 66 4.12 -2.01 -11.61
CA ARG A 66 3.53 -1.03 -12.52
C ARG A 66 3.21 -1.59 -13.91
N HIS A 67 3.97 -2.58 -14.34
CA HIS A 67 3.74 -3.22 -15.64
C HIS A 67 2.54 -4.17 -15.65
N THR A 68 2.02 -4.52 -14.47
CA THR A 68 0.85 -5.39 -14.36
C THR A 68 -0.46 -4.60 -14.45
N TRP A 69 -0.40 -3.28 -14.22
CA TRP A 69 -1.56 -2.43 -14.40
C TRP A 69 -1.88 -2.33 -15.89
N ARG A 70 -3.13 -2.54 -16.25
CA ARG A 70 -3.56 -2.54 -17.65
C ARG A 70 -4.23 -1.24 -18.01
N GLU A 71 -3.82 -0.67 -19.15
CA GLU A 71 -4.46 0.51 -19.71
C GLU A 71 -5.96 0.28 -19.86
N GLY A 72 -6.75 1.29 -19.52
CA GLY A 72 -8.21 1.20 -19.52
C GLY A 72 -8.82 0.78 -18.20
N LYS A 73 -8.01 0.32 -17.26
CA LYS A 73 -8.47 0.00 -15.91
C LYS A 73 -8.29 1.20 -15.00
N LYS A 74 -9.10 1.28 -13.94
CA LYS A 74 -8.98 2.35 -12.95
C LYS A 74 -7.80 2.10 -12.02
N VAL A 75 -7.06 3.16 -11.70
CA VAL A 75 -5.89 3.08 -10.81
C VAL A 75 -6.34 2.88 -9.36
N GLU A 76 -7.39 3.57 -8.93
CA GLU A 76 -7.80 3.55 -7.52
C GLU A 76 -8.09 2.13 -7.00
N PRO A 77 -8.98 1.34 -7.62
CA PRO A 77 -9.22 -0.01 -7.12
C PRO A 77 -7.99 -0.91 -7.20
N TRP A 78 -7.15 -0.73 -8.20
CA TRP A 78 -5.91 -1.48 -8.31
C TRP A 78 -4.97 -1.18 -7.15
N LEU A 79 -4.80 0.11 -6.83
CA LEU A 79 -3.91 0.56 -5.76
C LEU A 79 -4.44 0.10 -4.39
N PHE A 80 -5.75 0.25 -4.16
CA PHE A 80 -6.36 -0.16 -2.90
C PHE A 80 -6.40 -1.68 -2.74
N SER A 81 -6.39 -2.45 -3.83
CA SER A 81 -6.26 -3.90 -3.72
C SER A 81 -4.91 -4.29 -3.13
N ILE A 82 -3.85 -3.56 -3.48
CA ILE A 82 -2.53 -3.77 -2.89
C ILE A 82 -2.59 -3.47 -1.39
N ALA A 83 -3.21 -2.34 -1.02
CA ALA A 83 -3.36 -1.95 0.38
C ALA A 83 -4.16 -2.97 1.18
N TYR A 84 -5.26 -3.45 0.62
CA TYR A 84 -6.10 -4.45 1.28
C TYR A 84 -5.32 -5.74 1.53
N ASN A 85 -4.58 -6.20 0.52
CA ASN A 85 -3.78 -7.42 0.65
C ASN A 85 -2.68 -7.26 1.71
N LEU A 86 -2.04 -6.09 1.78
CA LEU A 86 -1.04 -5.82 2.81
C LEU A 86 -1.66 -5.83 4.20
N CYS A 87 -2.82 -5.22 4.35
CA CYS A 87 -3.53 -5.19 5.63
C CYS A 87 -3.89 -6.62 6.06
N ARG A 88 -4.43 -7.41 5.14
CA ARG A 88 -4.80 -8.78 5.43
C ARG A 88 -3.59 -9.63 5.81
N ASN A 89 -2.48 -9.47 5.10
CA ASN A 89 -1.25 -10.21 5.39
C ASN A 89 -0.68 -9.80 6.76
N THR A 90 -0.72 -8.52 7.09
CA THR A 90 -0.27 -8.02 8.38
C THR A 90 -1.11 -8.61 9.51
N ARG A 91 -2.43 -8.64 9.35
CA ARG A 91 -3.33 -9.24 10.34
C ARG A 91 -3.03 -10.72 10.54
N ARG A 92 -2.84 -11.44 9.43
CA ARG A 92 -2.53 -12.87 9.48
C ARG A 92 -1.21 -13.12 10.19
N HIS A 93 -0.21 -12.32 9.89
CA HIS A 93 1.11 -12.41 10.51
C HIS A 93 1.01 -12.18 12.03
N GLN A 94 0.26 -11.17 12.47
CA GLN A 94 0.06 -10.88 13.87
C GLN A 94 -0.65 -12.02 14.60
N GLN A 95 -1.62 -12.66 13.96
CA GLN A 95 -2.32 -13.81 14.53
C GLN A 95 -1.38 -15.00 14.74
N VAL A 96 -0.51 -15.25 13.77
CA VAL A 96 0.48 -16.33 13.89
C VAL A 96 1.46 -16.03 15.01
N GLU A 97 1.96 -14.81 15.10
CA GLU A 97 2.87 -14.39 16.18
C GLU A 97 2.23 -14.54 17.54
N SER A 98 0.96 -14.14 17.68
CA SER A 98 0.23 -14.27 18.95
C SER A 98 0.12 -15.73 19.37
N ARG A 99 -0.23 -16.62 18.45
CA ARG A 99 -0.33 -18.07 18.74
C ARG A 99 1.02 -18.62 19.18
N TRP A 100 2.07 -18.25 18.46
CA TRP A 100 3.41 -18.72 18.75
C TRP A 100 3.86 -18.26 20.14
N THR A 101 3.58 -17.02 20.48
CA THR A 101 3.92 -16.45 21.79
C THR A 101 3.15 -17.15 22.91
N GLU A 102 1.85 -17.40 22.72
CA GLU A 102 1.02 -18.11 23.70
C GLU A 102 1.54 -19.52 23.93
N GLU A 103 1.86 -20.24 22.88
CA GLU A 103 2.39 -21.61 22.97
C GLU A 103 3.73 -21.62 23.70
N ASN A 104 4.61 -20.66 23.41
CA ASN A 104 5.90 -20.57 24.06
C ASN A 104 5.79 -20.17 25.53
N GLU A 105 4.85 -19.31 25.89
CA GLU A 105 4.60 -18.93 27.27
C GLU A 105 4.10 -20.12 28.07
N GLN A 106 3.19 -20.91 27.52
CA GLN A 106 2.70 -22.13 28.18
C GLN A 106 3.82 -23.15 28.35
N THR A 107 4.64 -23.33 27.36
CA THR A 107 5.77 -24.26 27.43
C THR A 107 6.79 -23.78 28.45
N GLY A 108 7.07 -22.47 28.51
CA GLY A 108 7.97 -21.88 29.46
C GLY A 108 7.47 -22.00 30.92
N ALA A 109 6.17 -21.93 31.10
CA ALA A 109 5.56 -22.07 32.42
C ALA A 109 5.70 -23.48 33.00
N ASP A 110 5.74 -24.47 32.14
CA ASP A 110 5.87 -25.88 32.55
C ASP A 110 7.31 -26.29 32.77
N GLY A 111 8.24 -25.47 32.34
CA GLY A 111 9.65 -25.72 32.56
C GLY A 111 10.17 -25.05 33.78
#